data_551db4b0cddd1d376d80e192adbfed38
#
_entry.id   551db4b0cddd1d376d80e192adbfed38
#
_cell.length_a   1.000
_cell.length_b   1.000
_cell.length_c   1.000
_cell.angle_alpha   90.00
_cell.angle_beta   90.00
_cell.angle_gamma   90.00
#
_symmetry.space_group_name_H-M   'P 1'
#
loop_
_entity.id
_entity.type
_entity.pdbx_description
1 polymer ?
#
loop_
_entity_poly.entity_id
_entity_poly.type
_entity_poly.pdbx_seq_one_letter_code
_entity_poly.pdbx_strand_id
1 'polypeptide(L)'
;MSIGYSEPYRGGELRTDQSFQYGRFETRMKAAPGSGVVNSFFLYRDYWAEGLNGSEHWNEIDIELLGRYDNRVTTNLIIQNMWDLPDQTIVSFNPKENFHNYAIEWTPTYIAFLVDDMLIRYINNFYVDSLYHHQKLMMNIWQPSAVNWAGSFDESTLPSYAFYDWVKYYAYVPGTGNTGTNNNFIELWKDDFDDYDRDRWSKASHSFDGNNADFTYANVEFEYGYMILCLTTPGDTGYNGDPLNIENDLSPVTFKIGSPYPNPF
;
A
#
# COMPACT_ATOMS: atom_id res chain seq x y z
N MET A 1 -0.16 -23.69 -18.73
CA MET A 1 -1.03 -24.27 -17.69
C MET A 1 -2.02 -23.18 -17.33
N SER A 2 -3.32 -23.45 -17.36
CA SER A 2 -4.31 -22.52 -16.83
C SER A 2 -4.11 -22.45 -15.32
N ILE A 3 -3.84 -21.27 -14.78
CA ILE A 3 -3.85 -21.03 -13.33
C ILE A 3 -5.30 -21.29 -12.91
N GLY A 4 -5.52 -22.36 -12.15
CA GLY A 4 -6.84 -22.63 -11.59
C GLY A 4 -7.06 -21.68 -10.42
N TYR A 5 -7.85 -20.64 -10.62
CA TYR A 5 -8.31 -19.78 -9.53
C TYR A 5 -9.18 -20.60 -8.57
N SER A 6 -8.88 -20.51 -7.27
CA SER A 6 -9.55 -21.28 -6.22
C SER A 6 -10.39 -20.43 -5.28
N GLU A 7 -10.04 -19.15 -5.15
CA GLU A 7 -10.70 -18.25 -4.20
C GLU A 7 -12.01 -17.68 -4.76
N PRO A 8 -12.96 -17.32 -3.88
CA PRO A 8 -14.28 -16.84 -4.31
C PRO A 8 -14.25 -15.48 -5.01
N TYR A 9 -13.21 -14.66 -4.73
CA TYR A 9 -13.09 -13.30 -5.27
C TYR A 9 -11.87 -13.14 -6.18
N ARG A 10 -11.78 -11.96 -6.83
CA ARG A 10 -10.61 -11.55 -7.63
C ARG A 10 -10.10 -10.22 -7.13
N GLY A 11 -8.82 -10.17 -6.77
CA GLY A 11 -8.11 -8.97 -6.34
C GLY A 11 -7.15 -8.44 -7.41
N GLY A 12 -6.59 -7.28 -7.17
CA GLY A 12 -5.52 -6.70 -7.99
C GLY A 12 -4.26 -6.48 -7.17
N GLU A 13 -3.09 -6.79 -7.75
CA GLU A 13 -1.79 -6.45 -7.16
C GLU A 13 -0.80 -6.04 -8.24
N LEU A 14 -0.11 -4.90 -7.99
CA LEU A 14 0.99 -4.39 -8.79
C LEU A 14 2.25 -4.32 -7.93
N ARG A 15 3.40 -4.74 -8.51
CA ARG A 15 4.69 -4.72 -7.83
C ARG A 15 5.81 -4.23 -8.74
N THR A 16 6.82 -3.60 -8.18
CA THR A 16 8.03 -3.25 -8.94
C THR A 16 8.82 -4.50 -9.32
N ASP A 17 9.42 -4.49 -10.51
CA ASP A 17 10.39 -5.51 -10.89
C ASP A 17 11.71 -5.33 -10.13
N GLN A 18 12.12 -4.08 -9.94
CA GLN A 18 13.27 -3.71 -9.12
C GLN A 18 12.94 -3.84 -7.61
N SER A 19 13.92 -4.29 -6.84
CA SER A 19 13.93 -4.21 -5.38
C SER A 19 14.83 -3.06 -4.91
N PHE A 20 14.45 -2.43 -3.80
CA PHE A 20 15.11 -1.27 -3.22
C PHE A 20 15.68 -1.61 -1.85
N GLN A 21 16.77 -0.98 -1.49
CA GLN A 21 17.25 -0.93 -0.11
C GLN A 21 17.31 0.54 0.30
N TYR A 22 16.43 0.88 1.25
CA TYR A 22 16.21 2.26 1.73
C TYR A 22 15.64 3.21 0.67
N GLY A 23 15.04 4.28 1.14
CA GLY A 23 14.43 5.31 0.31
C GLY A 23 13.18 5.90 0.94
N ARG A 24 12.59 6.87 0.26
CA ARG A 24 11.22 7.34 0.49
C ARG A 24 10.36 6.85 -0.66
N PHE A 25 9.26 6.21 -0.32
CA PHE A 25 8.25 5.71 -1.24
C PHE A 25 6.97 6.45 -0.93
N GLU A 26 6.36 7.05 -1.94
CA GLU A 26 5.19 7.90 -1.75
C GLU A 26 4.17 7.64 -2.84
N THR A 27 2.90 7.60 -2.47
CA THR A 27 1.78 7.47 -3.39
C THR A 27 0.68 8.46 -3.03
N ARG A 28 -0.08 8.90 -4.04
CA ARG A 28 -1.35 9.56 -3.86
C ARG A 28 -2.46 8.58 -4.21
N MET A 29 -3.22 8.17 -3.20
CA MET A 29 -4.25 7.15 -3.40
C MET A 29 -5.56 7.48 -2.68
N LYS A 30 -6.66 6.91 -3.20
CA LYS A 30 -7.98 6.84 -2.58
C LYS A 30 -8.36 5.38 -2.39
N ALA A 31 -8.69 5.01 -1.14
CA ALA A 31 -8.97 3.64 -0.78
C ALA A 31 -10.35 3.18 -1.26
N ALA A 32 -10.48 1.89 -1.53
CA ALA A 32 -11.76 1.24 -1.75
C ALA A 32 -12.57 1.16 -0.45
N PRO A 33 -13.88 1.39 -0.50
CA PRO A 33 -14.79 1.17 0.62
C PRO A 33 -15.09 -0.31 0.84
N GLY A 34 -15.67 -0.63 1.99
CA GLY A 34 -16.23 -1.95 2.32
C GLY A 34 -15.55 -2.61 3.50
N SER A 35 -16.36 -3.05 4.47
CA SER A 35 -15.88 -3.91 5.55
C SER A 35 -15.32 -5.20 4.96
N GLY A 36 -14.17 -5.68 5.46
CA GLY A 36 -13.47 -6.85 4.91
C GLY A 36 -12.64 -6.57 3.66
N VAL A 37 -12.48 -5.31 3.24
CA VAL A 37 -11.59 -4.90 2.13
C VAL A 37 -10.32 -4.27 2.69
N VAL A 38 -9.16 -4.68 2.17
CA VAL A 38 -7.86 -4.12 2.51
C VAL A 38 -7.22 -3.53 1.26
N ASN A 39 -6.70 -2.31 1.40
CA ASN A 39 -5.97 -1.59 0.38
C ASN A 39 -4.58 -1.29 0.92
N SER A 40 -3.52 -1.66 0.22
CA SER A 40 -2.17 -1.55 0.75
C SER A 40 -1.23 -0.80 -0.18
N PHE A 41 -0.31 -0.07 0.44
CA PHE A 41 0.90 0.48 -0.16
C PHE A 41 2.07 0.08 0.74
N PHE A 42 2.94 -0.80 0.27
CA PHE A 42 3.88 -1.49 1.15
C PHE A 42 5.18 -1.89 0.47
N LEU A 43 6.17 -2.21 1.28
CA LEU A 43 7.43 -2.79 0.87
C LEU A 43 7.49 -4.24 1.35
N TYR A 44 7.89 -5.15 0.45
CA TYR A 44 7.94 -6.58 0.72
C TYR A 44 9.24 -7.20 0.21
N ARG A 45 9.91 -8.00 1.05
CA ARG A 45 11.02 -8.84 0.62
C ARG A 45 10.48 -10.05 -0.14
N ASP A 46 10.67 -10.07 -1.44
CA ASP A 46 10.30 -11.22 -2.28
C ASP A 46 11.32 -12.36 -2.12
N TYR A 47 11.38 -12.94 -0.92
CA TYR A 47 12.33 -13.99 -0.58
C TYR A 47 12.14 -15.26 -1.41
N TRP A 48 10.96 -15.51 -1.95
CA TRP A 48 10.71 -16.61 -2.89
C TRP A 48 11.48 -16.39 -4.20
N ALA A 49 11.54 -15.18 -4.72
CA ALA A 49 12.35 -14.84 -5.90
C ALA A 49 13.86 -14.97 -5.61
N GLU A 50 14.27 -14.85 -4.36
CA GLU A 50 15.65 -15.11 -3.92
C GLU A 50 15.95 -16.61 -3.80
N GLY A 51 14.98 -17.51 -4.01
CA GLY A 51 15.11 -18.96 -3.83
C GLY A 51 15.07 -19.42 -2.38
N LEU A 52 14.62 -18.57 -1.47
CA LEU A 52 14.49 -18.86 -0.04
C LEU A 52 13.08 -19.37 0.26
N ASN A 53 12.96 -20.19 1.30
CA ASN A 53 11.68 -20.72 1.78
C ASN A 53 11.62 -20.53 3.30
N GLY A 54 10.44 -20.22 3.80
CA GLY A 54 10.18 -20.07 5.22
C GLY A 54 9.92 -18.63 5.63
N SER A 55 9.02 -18.48 6.58
CA SER A 55 8.55 -17.18 7.07
C SER A 55 9.61 -16.40 7.87
N GLU A 56 10.71 -17.05 8.26
CA GLU A 56 11.87 -16.40 8.88
C GLU A 56 12.58 -15.41 7.93
N HIS A 57 12.26 -15.45 6.64
CA HIS A 57 12.77 -14.51 5.64
C HIS A 57 11.83 -13.33 5.37
N TRP A 58 10.64 -13.35 5.96
CA TRP A 58 9.60 -12.34 5.73
C TRP A 58 9.99 -11.00 6.35
N ASN A 59 10.10 -9.98 5.51
CA ASN A 59 10.24 -8.58 5.90
C ASN A 59 9.23 -7.75 5.12
N GLU A 60 8.47 -6.88 5.82
CA GLU A 60 7.43 -6.05 5.24
C GLU A 60 7.30 -4.72 6.01
N ILE A 61 6.98 -3.66 5.30
CA ILE A 61 6.73 -2.32 5.85
C ILE A 61 5.47 -1.78 5.20
N ASP A 62 4.38 -1.61 5.98
CA ASP A 62 3.05 -1.47 5.45
C ASP A 62 2.37 -0.15 5.80
N ILE A 63 1.66 0.40 4.82
CA ILE A 63 0.51 1.28 5.02
C ILE A 63 -0.71 0.53 4.49
N GLU A 64 -1.72 0.35 5.37
CA GLU A 64 -2.95 -0.35 5.03
C GLU A 64 -4.16 0.51 5.37
N LEU A 65 -5.05 0.64 4.40
CA LEU A 65 -6.32 1.33 4.54
C LEU A 65 -7.43 0.29 4.55
N LEU A 66 -7.95 0.02 5.75
CA LEU A 66 -9.03 -0.95 5.95
C LEU A 66 -10.37 -0.30 5.62
N GLY A 67 -11.06 -0.81 4.62
CA GLY A 67 -12.33 -0.24 4.13
C GLY A 67 -13.44 -0.15 5.18
N ARG A 68 -13.30 -0.85 6.32
CA ARG A 68 -14.21 -0.75 7.48
C ARG A 68 -14.12 0.57 8.25
N TYR A 69 -13.04 1.34 8.09
CA TYR A 69 -12.83 2.57 8.86
C TYR A 69 -12.94 3.81 7.97
N ASP A 70 -13.52 4.87 8.54
CA ASP A 70 -13.70 6.16 7.86
C ASP A 70 -12.60 7.18 8.22
N ASN A 71 -11.74 6.86 9.18
CA ASN A 71 -10.79 7.83 9.72
C ASN A 71 -9.53 7.17 10.31
N ARG A 72 -9.04 6.09 9.71
CA ARG A 72 -7.85 5.40 10.22
C ARG A 72 -6.88 5.04 9.10
N VAL A 73 -5.60 5.16 9.42
CA VAL A 73 -4.47 4.62 8.67
C VAL A 73 -3.79 3.59 9.55
N THR A 74 -3.67 2.37 9.08
CA THR A 74 -2.91 1.30 9.74
C THR A 74 -1.51 1.27 9.15
N THR A 75 -0.51 1.14 10.01
CA THR A 75 0.88 0.92 9.61
C THR A 75 1.40 -0.33 10.31
N ASN A 76 2.27 -1.07 9.64
CA ASN A 76 2.80 -2.29 10.21
C ASN A 76 4.28 -2.51 9.85
N LEU A 77 4.99 -3.29 10.66
CA LEU A 77 6.28 -3.89 10.33
C LEU A 77 6.16 -5.38 10.60
N ILE A 78 6.44 -6.21 9.61
CA ILE A 78 6.60 -7.65 9.80
C ILE A 78 8.09 -7.98 9.65
N ILE A 79 8.68 -8.59 10.66
CA ILE A 79 10.12 -8.84 10.73
C ILE A 79 10.37 -10.30 11.03
N GLN A 80 10.85 -11.04 10.03
CA GLN A 80 11.26 -12.43 10.12
C GLN A 80 10.19 -13.36 10.73
N ASN A 81 8.91 -13.00 10.59
CA ASN A 81 7.77 -13.65 11.23
C ASN A 81 7.92 -13.79 12.77
N MET A 82 8.77 -12.98 13.40
CA MET A 82 8.96 -12.94 14.86
C MET A 82 8.23 -11.72 15.46
N TRP A 83 8.14 -10.64 14.73
CA TRP A 83 7.48 -9.41 15.17
C TRP A 83 6.46 -8.98 14.11
N ASP A 84 5.26 -8.76 14.55
CA ASP A 84 4.15 -8.13 13.86
C ASP A 84 3.75 -6.92 14.72
N LEU A 85 3.98 -5.72 14.20
CA LEU A 85 3.95 -4.48 14.96
C LEU A 85 2.90 -3.50 14.38
N PRO A 86 1.61 -3.89 14.34
CA PRO A 86 0.57 -3.02 13.83
C PRO A 86 0.35 -1.80 14.73
N ASP A 87 0.06 -0.67 14.10
CA ASP A 87 -0.37 0.56 14.77
C ASP A 87 -1.47 1.25 13.97
N GLN A 88 -2.35 1.98 14.63
CA GLN A 88 -3.47 2.68 14.00
C GLN A 88 -3.48 4.15 14.38
N THR A 89 -3.33 5.01 13.39
CA THR A 89 -3.45 6.46 13.55
C THR A 89 -4.85 6.93 13.12
N ILE A 90 -5.50 7.71 14.00
CA ILE A 90 -6.75 8.40 13.67
C ILE A 90 -6.42 9.66 12.87
N VAL A 91 -7.04 9.78 11.71
CA VAL A 91 -6.94 10.94 10.82
C VAL A 91 -8.26 11.72 10.78
N SER A 92 -8.23 12.98 10.37
CA SER A 92 -9.41 13.85 10.32
C SER A 92 -10.17 13.81 9.00
N PHE A 93 -9.85 12.86 8.14
CA PHE A 93 -10.47 12.64 6.83
C PHE A 93 -10.88 11.19 6.64
N ASN A 94 -11.69 10.94 5.62
CA ASN A 94 -12.06 9.60 5.20
C ASN A 94 -11.20 9.17 3.99
N PRO A 95 -10.31 8.16 4.15
CA PRO A 95 -9.42 7.71 3.06
C PRO A 95 -10.13 7.20 1.81
N LYS A 96 -11.44 6.95 1.91
CA LYS A 96 -12.29 6.44 0.82
C LYS A 96 -12.99 7.54 0.02
N GLU A 97 -13.04 8.77 0.55
CA GLU A 97 -13.72 9.90 -0.09
C GLU A 97 -12.79 10.72 -0.96
N ASN A 98 -11.56 10.95 -0.49
CA ASN A 98 -10.60 11.82 -1.18
C ASN A 98 -9.23 11.16 -1.33
N PHE A 99 -8.46 11.67 -2.30
CA PHE A 99 -7.07 11.31 -2.45
C PHE A 99 -6.20 11.97 -1.38
N HIS A 100 -5.32 11.19 -0.78
CA HIS A 100 -4.29 11.64 0.16
C HIS A 100 -2.93 11.07 -0.21
N ASN A 101 -1.87 11.76 0.20
CA ASN A 101 -0.51 11.30 0.00
C ASN A 101 -0.09 10.43 1.17
N TYR A 102 0.43 9.25 0.90
CA TYR A 102 0.94 8.30 1.89
C TYR A 102 2.40 8.04 1.59
N ALA A 103 3.26 8.11 2.59
CA ALA A 103 4.69 7.89 2.39
C ALA A 103 5.32 7.01 3.48
N ILE A 104 6.26 6.17 3.04
CA ILE A 104 7.16 5.37 3.86
C ILE A 104 8.57 5.90 3.64
N GLU A 105 9.22 6.38 4.70
CA GLU A 105 10.66 6.62 4.70
C GLU A 105 11.34 5.46 5.41
N TRP A 106 12.19 4.76 4.70
CA TRP A 106 12.95 3.63 5.21
C TRP A 106 14.45 3.94 5.07
N THR A 107 15.15 3.94 6.19
CA THR A 107 16.58 4.25 6.29
C THR A 107 17.30 3.21 7.15
N PRO A 108 18.63 3.22 7.22
CA PRO A 108 19.37 2.35 8.15
C PRO A 108 19.10 2.62 9.63
N THR A 109 18.52 3.78 9.99
CA THR A 109 18.40 4.22 11.38
C THR A 109 16.98 4.52 11.83
N TYR A 110 16.04 4.65 10.90
CA TYR A 110 14.63 4.87 11.21
C TYR A 110 13.72 4.44 10.08
N ILE A 111 12.47 4.17 10.44
CA ILE A 111 11.32 4.07 9.54
C ILE A 111 10.31 5.12 9.98
N ALA A 112 9.82 5.92 9.04
CA ALA A 112 8.79 6.93 9.28
C ALA A 112 7.63 6.73 8.31
N PHE A 113 6.41 6.89 8.82
CA PHE A 113 5.18 6.88 8.05
C PHE A 113 4.58 8.27 8.07
N LEU A 114 4.21 8.76 6.90
CA LEU A 114 3.65 10.10 6.74
C LEU A 114 2.33 10.03 5.95
N VAL A 115 1.43 10.95 6.29
CA VAL A 115 0.22 11.21 5.51
C VAL A 115 0.14 12.71 5.23
N ASP A 116 0.02 13.10 3.97
CA ASP A 116 0.06 14.49 3.50
C ASP A 116 1.23 15.29 4.14
N ASP A 117 2.42 14.68 4.10
CA ASP A 117 3.68 15.17 4.70
C ASP A 117 3.68 15.29 6.23
N MET A 118 2.62 14.85 6.91
CA MET A 118 2.58 14.85 8.37
C MET A 118 3.02 13.50 8.91
N LEU A 119 4.01 13.52 9.80
CA LEU A 119 4.51 12.31 10.48
C LEU A 119 3.43 11.70 11.36
N ILE A 120 3.05 10.45 11.09
CA ILE A 120 2.06 9.70 11.87
C ILE A 120 2.68 8.60 12.73
N ARG A 121 3.83 8.06 12.33
CA ARG A 121 4.58 7.06 13.12
C ARG A 121 6.07 7.17 12.85
N TYR A 122 6.89 7.00 13.89
CA TYR A 122 8.35 7.02 13.79
C TYR A 122 8.96 5.90 14.63
N ILE A 123 9.82 5.08 14.02
CA ILE A 123 10.46 3.93 14.64
C ILE A 123 11.96 4.06 14.42
N ASN A 124 12.76 4.06 15.51
CA ASN A 124 14.21 4.20 15.47
C ASN A 124 14.92 3.27 16.48
N ASN A 125 14.33 2.13 16.73
CA ASN A 125 14.85 1.12 17.65
C ASN A 125 15.39 -0.11 16.90
N PHE A 126 15.78 -1.14 17.64
CA PHE A 126 16.41 -2.37 17.11
C PHE A 126 15.60 -3.10 16.02
N TYR A 127 14.30 -2.86 15.88
CA TYR A 127 13.51 -3.44 14.79
C TYR A 127 13.99 -2.94 13.41
N VAL A 128 14.44 -1.69 13.33
CA VAL A 128 14.94 -1.10 12.07
C VAL A 128 16.20 -1.83 11.59
N ASP A 129 17.08 -2.22 12.52
CA ASP A 129 18.32 -2.94 12.20
C ASP A 129 18.06 -4.30 11.52
N SER A 130 16.87 -4.86 11.70
CA SER A 130 16.46 -6.14 11.10
C SER A 130 15.84 -6.01 9.71
N LEU A 131 15.55 -4.77 9.27
CA LEU A 131 14.96 -4.47 7.97
C LEU A 131 16.02 -3.92 7.00
N TYR A 132 16.97 -4.75 6.61
CA TYR A 132 18.11 -4.38 5.74
C TYR A 132 18.10 -5.10 4.38
N HIS A 133 17.21 -6.04 4.17
CA HIS A 133 17.09 -6.73 2.89
C HIS A 133 16.37 -5.89 1.86
N HIS A 134 16.74 -6.04 0.60
CA HIS A 134 16.04 -5.37 -0.51
C HIS A 134 14.56 -5.78 -0.52
N GLN A 135 13.68 -4.83 -0.78
CA GLN A 135 12.23 -5.02 -0.83
C GLN A 135 11.67 -4.43 -2.12
N LYS A 136 10.64 -5.05 -2.65
CA LYS A 136 9.83 -4.52 -3.75
C LYS A 136 8.79 -3.56 -3.20
N LEU A 137 8.49 -2.51 -3.96
CA LEU A 137 7.32 -1.69 -3.70
C LEU A 137 6.10 -2.38 -4.31
N MET A 138 5.04 -2.51 -3.51
CA MET A 138 3.83 -3.24 -3.88
C MET A 138 2.57 -2.47 -3.49
N MET A 139 1.53 -2.69 -4.24
CA MET A 139 0.18 -2.15 -4.00
C MET A 139 -0.83 -3.26 -4.29
N ASN A 140 -1.81 -3.45 -3.41
CA ASN A 140 -2.85 -4.44 -3.64
C ASN A 140 -4.22 -4.03 -3.07
N ILE A 141 -5.24 -4.72 -3.56
CA ILE A 141 -6.58 -4.78 -2.97
C ILE A 141 -6.99 -6.24 -2.83
N TRP A 142 -7.46 -6.60 -1.64
CA TRP A 142 -7.79 -8.00 -1.32
C TRP A 142 -8.82 -8.13 -0.21
N GLN A 143 -9.33 -9.36 -0.02
CA GLN A 143 -10.31 -9.71 1.00
C GLN A 143 -9.72 -10.74 1.97
N PRO A 144 -9.32 -10.34 3.19
CA PRO A 144 -8.76 -11.26 4.17
C PRO A 144 -9.81 -12.10 4.87
N SER A 145 -9.45 -13.33 5.24
CA SER A 145 -10.24 -14.18 6.11
C SER A 145 -10.29 -13.71 7.58
N ALA A 146 -9.38 -12.78 7.95
CA ALA A 146 -9.22 -12.26 9.30
C ALA A 146 -10.28 -11.21 9.66
N VAL A 147 -11.51 -11.66 9.96
CA VAL A 147 -12.67 -10.81 10.26
C VAL A 147 -12.43 -9.86 11.44
N ASN A 148 -11.69 -10.29 12.47
CA ASN A 148 -11.41 -9.43 13.63
C ASN A 148 -10.57 -8.20 13.25
N TRP A 149 -9.71 -8.32 12.25
CA TRP A 149 -8.85 -7.25 11.76
C TRP A 149 -9.56 -6.39 10.70
N ALA A 150 -9.98 -6.98 9.58
CA ALA A 150 -10.53 -6.24 8.45
C ALA A 150 -12.05 -5.99 8.52
N GLY A 151 -12.75 -6.64 9.44
CA GLY A 151 -14.21 -6.64 9.56
C GLY A 151 -14.88 -7.77 8.77
N SER A 152 -16.16 -7.96 9.04
CA SER A 152 -16.96 -8.90 8.25
C SER A 152 -17.11 -8.38 6.83
N PHE A 153 -16.84 -9.25 5.86
CA PHE A 153 -16.97 -8.89 4.46
C PHE A 153 -18.44 -8.80 4.05
N ASP A 154 -18.77 -7.73 3.34
CA ASP A 154 -20.08 -7.53 2.73
C ASP A 154 -19.94 -7.61 1.21
N GLU A 155 -20.33 -8.75 0.64
CA GLU A 155 -20.23 -9.00 -0.80
C GLU A 155 -21.06 -8.01 -1.66
N SER A 156 -22.07 -7.36 -1.08
CA SER A 156 -22.86 -6.35 -1.77
C SER A 156 -22.08 -5.07 -2.09
N THR A 157 -20.88 -4.90 -1.51
CA THR A 157 -19.97 -3.79 -1.81
C THR A 157 -19.13 -4.01 -3.06
N LEU A 158 -19.20 -5.20 -3.66
CA LEU A 158 -18.50 -5.49 -4.91
C LEU A 158 -19.29 -4.95 -6.13
N PRO A 159 -18.59 -4.51 -7.19
CA PRO A 159 -17.13 -4.33 -7.27
C PRO A 159 -16.65 -3.16 -6.42
N SER A 160 -15.43 -3.28 -5.85
CA SER A 160 -14.82 -2.24 -5.03
C SER A 160 -13.47 -1.85 -5.62
N TYR A 161 -13.13 -0.54 -5.60
CA TYR A 161 -12.00 0.02 -6.35
C TYR A 161 -11.13 0.90 -5.48
N ALA A 162 -9.81 0.69 -5.55
CA ALA A 162 -8.80 1.59 -5.04
C ALA A 162 -8.12 2.32 -6.20
N PHE A 163 -7.93 3.64 -6.04
CA PHE A 163 -7.34 4.48 -7.07
C PHE A 163 -5.99 4.99 -6.62
N TYR A 164 -4.98 4.88 -7.49
CA TYR A 164 -3.65 5.41 -7.30
C TYR A 164 -3.37 6.40 -8.42
N ASP A 165 -3.18 7.69 -8.05
CA ASP A 165 -2.94 8.80 -8.97
C ASP A 165 -1.49 8.79 -9.46
N TRP A 166 -0.57 8.59 -8.52
CA TRP A 166 0.85 8.47 -8.83
C TRP A 166 1.61 7.74 -7.73
N VAL A 167 2.79 7.27 -8.10
CA VAL A 167 3.80 6.75 -7.18
C VAL A 167 5.13 7.43 -7.44
N LYS A 168 5.90 7.71 -6.38
CA LYS A 168 7.24 8.26 -6.42
C LYS A 168 8.22 7.43 -5.61
N TYR A 169 9.43 7.35 -6.12
CA TYR A 169 10.57 6.84 -5.38
C TYR A 169 11.66 7.89 -5.25
N TYR A 170 12.19 8.00 -4.04
CA TYR A 170 13.29 8.89 -3.70
C TYR A 170 14.44 8.06 -3.11
N ALA A 171 15.62 8.20 -3.66
CA ALA A 171 16.81 7.57 -3.11
C ALA A 171 17.20 8.19 -1.78
N TYR A 172 17.65 7.35 -0.84
CA TYR A 172 18.23 7.78 0.43
C TYR A 172 19.67 8.29 0.20
N VAL A 173 19.90 9.58 0.40
CA VAL A 173 21.19 10.29 0.22
C VAL A 173 21.43 11.20 1.42
N PRO A 174 21.82 10.66 2.57
CA PRO A 174 21.90 11.40 3.82
C PRO A 174 22.81 12.63 3.73
N GLY A 175 22.28 13.76 4.20
CA GLY A 175 22.99 15.05 4.24
C GLY A 175 23.12 15.78 2.90
N THR A 176 22.65 15.22 1.80
CA THR A 176 22.75 15.83 0.45
C THR A 176 21.43 15.80 -0.32
N GLY A 177 20.38 15.32 0.28
CA GLY A 177 19.03 15.32 -0.29
C GLY A 177 18.34 16.68 -0.21
N ASN A 178 17.11 16.75 -0.67
CA ASN A 178 16.31 17.97 -0.73
C ASN A 178 14.85 17.79 -0.30
N THR A 179 14.47 16.59 0.12
CA THR A 179 13.09 16.29 0.56
C THR A 179 13.07 15.26 1.69
N GLY A 180 11.91 15.09 2.30
CA GLY A 180 11.66 14.16 3.40
C GLY A 180 12.34 14.57 4.71
N THR A 181 12.35 13.65 5.68
CA THR A 181 12.93 13.91 7.01
C THR A 181 14.42 14.25 6.89
N ASN A 182 14.81 15.40 7.46
CA ASN A 182 16.17 15.93 7.42
C ASN A 182 16.75 16.17 6.00
N ASN A 183 15.89 16.31 4.99
CA ASN A 183 16.31 16.42 3.59
C ASN A 183 17.26 15.28 3.16
N ASN A 184 16.93 14.05 3.53
CA ASN A 184 17.78 12.88 3.26
C ASN A 184 17.43 12.15 1.95
N PHE A 185 16.53 12.68 1.13
CA PHE A 185 16.03 11.98 -0.06
C PHE A 185 16.08 12.86 -1.30
N ILE A 186 16.28 12.22 -2.47
CA ILE A 186 16.23 12.86 -3.79
C ILE A 186 15.30 12.05 -4.67
N GLU A 187 14.30 12.68 -5.29
CA GLU A 187 13.40 12.05 -6.25
C GLU A 187 14.17 11.48 -7.42
N LEU A 188 14.00 10.19 -7.71
CA LEU A 188 14.61 9.53 -8.86
C LEU A 188 13.59 9.31 -9.97
N TRP A 189 12.34 9.00 -9.62
CA TRP A 189 11.28 8.83 -10.61
C TRP A 189 9.89 9.03 -9.99
N LYS A 190 8.98 9.42 -10.86
CA LYS A 190 7.54 9.45 -10.65
C LYS A 190 6.88 8.62 -11.75
N ASP A 191 5.81 7.91 -11.41
CA ASP A 191 4.91 7.25 -12.33
C ASP A 191 3.51 7.81 -12.10
N ASP A 192 2.94 8.42 -13.12
CA ASP A 192 1.61 9.03 -13.10
C ASP A 192 0.52 8.06 -13.58
N PHE A 193 0.88 6.82 -13.89
CA PHE A 193 -0.02 5.77 -14.34
C PHE A 193 -0.85 6.09 -15.60
N ASP A 194 -0.35 7.00 -16.45
CA ASP A 194 -0.98 7.28 -17.74
C ASP A 194 -1.04 6.04 -18.63
N ASP A 195 -0.04 5.15 -18.49
CA ASP A 195 0.06 3.87 -19.18
C ASP A 195 0.71 2.81 -18.29
N TYR A 196 0.56 1.53 -18.64
CA TYR A 196 1.24 0.42 -17.97
C TYR A 196 2.72 0.34 -18.36
N ASP A 197 3.61 0.85 -17.52
CA ASP A 197 5.07 0.71 -17.66
C ASP A 197 5.52 -0.71 -17.31
N ARG A 198 5.66 -1.56 -18.35
CA ARG A 198 6.06 -2.98 -18.22
C ARG A 198 7.53 -3.19 -17.88
N ASP A 199 8.34 -2.15 -17.99
CA ASP A 199 9.77 -2.22 -17.63
C ASP A 199 9.97 -1.94 -16.13
N ARG A 200 8.95 -1.37 -15.47
CA ARG A 200 8.96 -1.07 -14.04
C ARG A 200 8.07 -1.99 -13.21
N TRP A 201 6.92 -2.39 -13.76
CA TRP A 201 5.86 -3.04 -13.00
C TRP A 201 5.48 -4.41 -13.54
N SER A 202 5.20 -5.31 -12.60
CA SER A 202 4.56 -6.60 -12.86
C SER A 202 3.22 -6.69 -12.14
N LYS A 203 2.19 -7.17 -12.85
CA LYS A 203 0.90 -7.55 -12.27
C LYS A 203 1.00 -8.95 -11.67
N ALA A 204 0.36 -9.20 -10.54
CA ALA A 204 0.32 -10.51 -9.90
C ALA A 204 -0.80 -11.42 -10.44
N SER A 205 -0.58 -12.73 -10.33
CA SER A 205 -1.58 -13.77 -10.62
C SER A 205 -1.39 -14.95 -9.68
N HIS A 206 -1.54 -14.74 -8.38
CA HIS A 206 -1.43 -15.74 -7.33
C HIS A 206 -2.40 -15.40 -6.19
N SER A 207 -2.48 -16.27 -5.20
CA SER A 207 -3.05 -15.98 -3.90
C SER A 207 -2.07 -16.40 -2.80
N PHE A 208 -2.40 -16.12 -1.54
CA PHE A 208 -1.64 -16.50 -0.37
C PHE A 208 -2.58 -16.87 0.78
N ASP A 209 -2.07 -17.57 1.79
CA ASP A 209 -2.83 -18.02 2.94
C ASP A 209 -3.54 -16.84 3.63
N GLY A 210 -4.85 -16.99 3.84
CA GLY A 210 -5.67 -15.97 4.47
C GLY A 210 -6.25 -14.91 3.51
N ASN A 211 -5.92 -14.95 2.24
CA ASN A 211 -6.53 -14.14 1.20
C ASN A 211 -7.66 -14.93 0.50
N ASN A 212 -8.89 -14.46 0.57
CA ASN A 212 -10.03 -15.05 -0.15
C ASN A 212 -10.20 -14.51 -1.59
N ALA A 213 -9.17 -13.82 -2.11
CA ALA A 213 -9.14 -13.36 -3.49
C ALA A 213 -7.90 -13.88 -4.22
N ASP A 214 -8.07 -14.45 -5.41
CA ASP A 214 -6.95 -14.65 -6.32
C ASP A 214 -6.62 -13.33 -7.02
N PHE A 215 -5.35 -12.91 -7.01
CA PHE A 215 -4.93 -11.79 -7.84
C PHE A 215 -5.01 -12.16 -9.33
N THR A 216 -5.49 -11.22 -10.12
CA THR A 216 -5.60 -11.38 -11.57
C THR A 216 -5.14 -10.12 -12.30
N TYR A 217 -4.53 -10.32 -13.46
CA TYR A 217 -4.09 -9.20 -14.32
C TYR A 217 -5.22 -8.28 -14.74
N ALA A 218 -6.44 -8.81 -14.86
CA ALA A 218 -7.62 -8.05 -15.24
C ALA A 218 -8.10 -7.06 -14.16
N ASN A 219 -7.71 -7.28 -12.89
CA ASN A 219 -8.07 -6.40 -11.78
C ASN A 219 -6.99 -5.35 -11.46
N VAL A 220 -6.05 -5.14 -12.38
CA VAL A 220 -5.08 -4.03 -12.35
C VAL A 220 -5.20 -3.29 -13.67
N GLU A 221 -5.83 -2.13 -13.65
CA GLU A 221 -6.10 -1.32 -14.84
C GLU A 221 -5.41 0.03 -14.78
N PHE A 222 -5.16 0.62 -15.94
CA PHE A 222 -4.55 1.93 -16.13
C PHE A 222 -5.48 2.71 -17.03
N GLU A 223 -6.33 3.51 -16.40
CA GLU A 223 -7.36 4.27 -17.09
C GLU A 223 -7.57 5.62 -16.44
N TYR A 224 -7.93 6.63 -17.24
CA TYR A 224 -8.22 7.99 -16.79
C TYR A 224 -7.07 8.67 -16.00
N GLY A 225 -5.80 8.29 -16.27
CA GLY A 225 -4.65 8.79 -15.52
C GLY A 225 -4.51 8.19 -14.12
N TYR A 226 -5.06 7.00 -13.87
CA TYR A 226 -4.96 6.27 -12.60
C TYR A 226 -4.58 4.82 -12.81
N MET A 227 -3.83 4.26 -11.88
CA MET A 227 -3.87 2.82 -11.66
C MET A 227 -5.07 2.50 -10.78
N ILE A 228 -5.93 1.59 -11.26
CA ILE A 228 -7.15 1.16 -10.55
C ILE A 228 -6.97 -0.30 -10.16
N LEU A 229 -6.96 -0.57 -8.86
CA LEU A 229 -6.99 -1.92 -8.33
C LEU A 229 -8.42 -2.29 -7.98
N CYS A 230 -8.89 -3.42 -8.51
CA CYS A 230 -10.25 -3.88 -8.38
C CYS A 230 -10.36 -5.10 -7.45
N LEU A 231 -11.39 -5.11 -6.60
CA LEU A 231 -11.86 -6.31 -5.90
C LEU A 231 -13.24 -6.66 -6.44
N THR A 232 -13.39 -7.85 -7.02
CA THR A 232 -14.56 -8.23 -7.81
C THR A 232 -14.97 -9.68 -7.59
N THR A 233 -16.16 -10.04 -8.10
CA THR A 233 -16.50 -11.45 -8.32
C THR A 233 -15.74 -12.00 -9.54
N PRO A 234 -15.64 -13.33 -9.71
CA PRO A 234 -14.95 -13.95 -10.84
C PRO A 234 -15.54 -13.61 -12.22
N GLY A 235 -16.82 -13.27 -12.28
CA GLY A 235 -17.52 -12.96 -13.53
C GLY A 235 -17.51 -11.48 -13.93
N ASP A 236 -16.96 -10.61 -13.09
CA ASP A 236 -17.05 -9.14 -13.24
C ASP A 236 -15.69 -8.49 -12.95
N THR A 237 -14.64 -8.99 -13.62
CA THR A 237 -13.27 -8.48 -13.42
C THR A 237 -13.05 -7.18 -14.17
N GLY A 238 -12.15 -6.35 -13.63
CA GLY A 238 -11.79 -5.05 -14.18
C GLY A 238 -12.61 -3.90 -13.62
N TYR A 239 -12.32 -2.69 -14.11
CA TYR A 239 -13.02 -1.48 -13.73
C TYR A 239 -14.22 -1.24 -14.65
N ASN A 240 -15.41 -1.10 -14.08
CA ASN A 240 -16.64 -0.79 -14.80
C ASN A 240 -17.42 0.38 -14.18
N GLY A 241 -16.72 1.20 -13.40
CA GLY A 241 -17.27 2.41 -12.78
C GLY A 241 -17.40 3.60 -13.73
N ASP A 242 -18.05 4.67 -13.26
CA ASP A 242 -18.23 5.90 -14.03
C ASP A 242 -16.95 6.76 -13.99
N PRO A 243 -16.34 7.08 -15.15
CA PRO A 243 -15.16 7.95 -15.22
C PRO A 243 -15.38 9.34 -14.63
N LEU A 244 -16.58 9.89 -14.70
CA LEU A 244 -16.90 11.25 -14.22
C LEU A 244 -16.85 11.39 -12.69
N ASN A 245 -16.92 10.29 -11.95
CA ASN A 245 -16.80 10.31 -10.49
C ASN A 245 -15.35 10.41 -9.99
N ILE A 246 -14.37 10.26 -10.87
CA ILE A 246 -12.94 10.32 -10.50
C ILE A 246 -12.41 11.76 -10.54
N GLU A 247 -12.89 12.59 -11.48
CA GLU A 247 -12.38 13.96 -11.75
C GLU A 247 -12.74 15.02 -10.69
N ASN A 248 -13.71 14.77 -9.82
CA ASN A 248 -14.21 15.77 -8.87
C ASN A 248 -13.35 15.95 -7.60
N ASP A 249 -12.25 15.20 -7.43
CA ASP A 249 -11.45 15.12 -6.20
C ASP A 249 -10.15 15.98 -6.23
N LEU A 250 -10.06 17.00 -7.07
CA LEU A 250 -8.82 17.77 -7.30
C LEU A 250 -8.51 18.88 -6.26
N SER A 251 -9.25 18.97 -5.16
CA SER A 251 -8.99 20.00 -4.16
C SER A 251 -7.97 19.56 -3.12
N PRO A 252 -6.90 20.35 -2.85
CA PRO A 252 -6.01 20.08 -1.74
C PRO A 252 -6.75 20.31 -0.42
N VAL A 253 -6.99 19.24 0.33
CA VAL A 253 -7.60 19.35 1.67
C VAL A 253 -6.49 19.60 2.68
N THR A 254 -6.46 20.80 3.28
CA THR A 254 -5.64 21.06 4.47
C THR A 254 -6.35 20.51 5.69
N PHE A 255 -5.75 19.55 6.40
CA PHE A 255 -6.32 18.99 7.62
C PHE A 255 -5.37 19.15 8.83
N LYS A 256 -5.95 19.02 10.02
CA LYS A 256 -5.20 18.99 11.27
C LYS A 256 -5.26 17.56 11.83
N ILE A 257 -4.11 17.00 12.17
CA ILE A 257 -4.08 15.76 12.95
C ILE A 257 -4.59 16.09 14.37
N GLY A 258 -5.53 15.29 14.88
CA GLY A 258 -5.89 15.30 16.29
C GLY A 258 -4.64 15.00 17.12
N SER A 259 -4.44 15.74 18.22
CA SER A 259 -3.24 15.71 19.05
C SER A 259 -2.67 14.30 19.21
N PRO A 260 -1.41 14.04 18.84
CA PRO A 260 -0.78 12.76 19.12
C PRO A 260 -0.68 12.56 20.64
N TYR A 261 -0.56 11.32 21.07
CA TYR A 261 -0.33 10.94 22.46
C TYR A 261 0.60 11.88 23.20
N PRO A 262 0.37 12.13 24.51
CA PRO A 262 1.23 13.02 25.27
C PRO A 262 2.67 12.53 25.16
N ASN A 263 3.53 13.45 24.74
CA ASN A 263 4.97 13.27 24.66
C ASN A 263 5.49 12.71 26.01
N PRO A 264 6.11 11.51 26.05
CA PRO A 264 6.69 11.00 27.27
C PRO A 264 8.10 11.58 27.45
N PHE A 265 8.18 12.92 27.66
CA PHE A 265 9.33 13.60 28.28
C PHE A 265 8.87 14.91 28.93
#